data_64f8025a71a718e6aee4076ac96d1ee8
#
_entry.id   64f8025a71a718e6aee4076ac96d1ee8
#
_cell.length_a   1.000
_cell.length_b   1.000
_cell.length_c   1.000
_cell.angle_alpha   90.00
_cell.angle_beta   90.00
_cell.angle_gamma   90.00
#
_symmetry.space_group_name_H-M   'P 1'
#
loop_
_entity.id
_entity.type
_entity.pdbx_description
1 polymer ?
#
loop_
_entity_poly.entity_id
_entity_poly.type
_entity_poly.pdbx_seq_one_letter_code
_entity_poly.pdbx_strand_id
1 'polypeptide(L)'
;MNIRGIILEGYSNSGKTSLLRALKRYQAQDEASESSVVILGEHYSQILHNVHGKFVRLSREQHLDLLKSRVDLIKPLNDWANFLGPGRRKSRGLFFILERFHLNHRAAFPEADEIEITELEKQLCELGANCILLTLSNEKAEERIKSRNPDEWVGKPREDMEQACEDLIETQNNLRIQAAKSLVPTKEINTDRKDWNEYARLIMEDYGFA
;
A
#
# COMPACT_ATOMS: atom_id res chain seq x y z
N MET A 1 -2.46 8.55 20.39
CA MET A 1 -3.23 7.60 19.54
C MET A 1 -2.59 6.24 19.73
N ASN A 2 -3.39 5.18 19.97
CA ASN A 2 -2.87 3.82 20.20
C ASN A 2 -2.89 2.95 18.94
N ILE A 3 -3.30 3.52 17.81
CA ILE A 3 -3.29 2.86 16.49
C ILE A 3 -2.61 3.77 15.48
N ARG A 4 -1.91 3.17 14.55
CA ARG A 4 -1.32 3.82 13.40
C ARG A 4 -1.13 2.83 12.26
N GLY A 5 -1.18 3.31 11.04
CA GLY A 5 -1.14 2.44 9.88
C GLY A 5 -0.36 3.00 8.71
N ILE A 6 0.12 2.08 7.88
CA ILE A 6 0.74 2.37 6.59
C ILE A 6 -0.05 1.69 5.49
N ILE A 7 -0.35 2.41 4.43
CA ILE A 7 -0.91 1.86 3.21
C ILE A 7 0.16 1.92 2.12
N LEU A 8 0.58 0.78 1.59
CA LEU A 8 1.58 0.69 0.53
C LEU A 8 0.90 0.64 -0.83
N GLU A 9 1.09 1.69 -1.62
CA GLU A 9 0.56 1.79 -2.98
C GLU A 9 1.70 1.88 -4.00
N GLY A 10 1.38 1.66 -5.25
CA GLY A 10 2.33 1.71 -6.37
C GLY A 10 2.12 0.58 -7.35
N TYR A 11 2.64 0.74 -8.56
CA TYR A 11 2.57 -0.25 -9.62
C TYR A 11 3.26 -1.57 -9.25
N SER A 12 2.97 -2.63 -9.98
CA SER A 12 3.77 -3.86 -9.90
C SER A 12 5.25 -3.50 -10.10
N ASN A 13 6.16 -4.16 -9.39
CA ASN A 13 7.60 -3.92 -9.46
C ASN A 13 8.11 -2.63 -8.76
N SER A 14 7.26 -1.77 -8.20
CA SER A 14 7.69 -0.59 -7.43
C SER A 14 8.41 -0.95 -6.12
N GLY A 15 8.36 -2.20 -5.68
CA GLY A 15 9.08 -2.68 -4.49
C GLY A 15 8.27 -2.77 -3.22
N LYS A 16 6.93 -2.76 -3.27
CA LYS A 16 6.03 -2.88 -2.11
C LYS A 16 6.42 -4.02 -1.18
N THR A 17 6.57 -5.23 -1.70
CA THR A 17 6.94 -6.41 -0.90
C THR A 17 8.32 -6.28 -0.24
N SER A 18 9.28 -5.63 -0.91
CA SER A 18 10.62 -5.40 -0.35
C SER A 18 10.56 -4.38 0.79
N LEU A 19 9.83 -3.30 0.59
CA LEU A 19 9.60 -2.29 1.62
C LEU A 19 8.80 -2.87 2.80
N LEU A 20 7.76 -3.66 2.55
CA LEU A 20 7.00 -4.35 3.60
C LEU A 20 7.92 -5.20 4.48
N ARG A 21 8.84 -5.96 3.87
CA ARG A 21 9.83 -6.75 4.62
C ARG A 21 10.77 -5.89 5.46
N ALA A 22 11.18 -4.73 4.93
CA ALA A 22 12.04 -3.79 5.66
C ALA A 22 11.29 -3.13 6.83
N LEU A 23 10.04 -2.69 6.62
CA LEU A 23 9.19 -2.14 7.68
C LEU A 23 8.96 -3.15 8.81
N LYS A 24 8.69 -4.42 8.47
CA LYS A 24 8.56 -5.49 9.47
C LYS A 24 9.82 -5.67 10.31
N ARG A 25 11.00 -5.65 9.68
CA ARG A 25 12.27 -5.77 10.39
C ARG A 25 12.53 -4.56 11.29
N TYR A 26 12.30 -3.36 10.77
CA TYR A 26 12.49 -2.13 11.54
C TYR A 26 11.57 -2.12 12.77
N GLN A 27 10.28 -2.40 12.57
CA GLN A 27 9.29 -2.45 13.64
C GLN A 27 9.64 -3.51 14.70
N ALA A 28 10.12 -4.68 14.30
CA ALA A 28 10.49 -5.76 15.23
C ALA A 28 11.79 -5.47 16.03
N GLN A 29 12.64 -4.57 15.55
CA GLN A 29 13.88 -4.16 16.23
C GLN A 29 13.67 -3.04 17.26
N ASP A 30 12.59 -2.28 17.13
CA ASP A 30 12.28 -1.20 18.05
C ASP A 30 11.47 -1.72 19.24
N GLU A 31 12.13 -1.82 20.41
CA GLU A 31 11.48 -2.25 21.66
C GLU A 31 10.35 -1.31 22.11
N ALA A 32 10.33 -0.07 21.62
CA ALA A 32 9.28 0.91 21.93
C ALA A 32 8.07 0.79 20.99
N SER A 33 8.15 -0.04 19.93
CA SER A 33 7.07 -0.20 18.95
C SER A 33 5.89 -1.02 19.49
N GLU A 34 4.79 -1.03 18.73
CA GLU A 34 3.60 -1.81 19.05
C GLU A 34 3.89 -3.31 19.00
N SER A 35 3.40 -4.04 20.02
CA SER A 35 3.49 -5.51 20.05
C SER A 35 2.46 -6.17 19.12
N SER A 36 1.35 -5.47 18.81
CA SER A 36 0.29 -5.99 17.95
C SER A 36 0.42 -5.43 16.55
N VAL A 37 0.56 -6.33 15.58
CA VAL A 37 0.73 -5.96 14.16
C VAL A 37 -0.27 -6.71 13.29
N VAL A 38 -1.00 -5.97 12.45
CA VAL A 38 -1.90 -6.54 11.43
C VAL A 38 -1.35 -6.19 10.04
N ILE A 39 -1.11 -7.19 9.22
CA ILE A 39 -0.61 -7.00 7.85
C ILE A 39 -1.54 -7.71 6.89
N LEU A 40 -2.16 -6.95 6.00
CA LEU A 40 -2.97 -7.46 4.90
C LEU A 40 -2.25 -7.15 3.58
N GLY A 41 -1.66 -8.19 3.00
CA GLY A 41 -0.98 -8.10 1.70
C GLY A 41 -1.96 -7.94 0.54
N GLU A 42 -1.44 -7.68 -0.64
CA GLU A 42 -2.21 -7.33 -1.86
C GLU A 42 -3.34 -8.33 -2.19
N HIS A 43 -3.20 -9.60 -1.87
CA HIS A 43 -4.24 -10.62 -2.12
C HIS A 43 -5.53 -10.41 -1.31
N TYR A 44 -5.49 -9.59 -0.28
CA TYR A 44 -6.65 -9.28 0.56
C TYR A 44 -7.36 -7.99 0.16
N SER A 45 -6.81 -7.24 -0.82
CA SER A 45 -7.30 -5.89 -1.19
C SER A 45 -7.20 -5.57 -2.69
N GLN A 46 -6.61 -6.43 -3.52
CA GLN A 46 -6.48 -6.17 -4.96
C GLN A 46 -7.79 -6.43 -5.72
N ILE A 47 -7.90 -5.83 -6.93
CA ILE A 47 -9.09 -5.93 -7.78
C ILE A 47 -9.09 -7.22 -8.60
N LEU A 48 -7.92 -7.66 -9.04
CA LEU A 48 -7.77 -8.84 -9.90
C LEU A 48 -7.22 -10.01 -9.09
N HIS A 49 -7.99 -11.07 -9.01
CA HIS A 49 -7.62 -12.28 -8.29
C HIS A 49 -7.40 -13.46 -9.22
N ASN A 50 -6.44 -14.31 -8.90
CA ASN A 50 -6.33 -15.63 -9.49
C ASN A 50 -7.05 -16.64 -8.58
N VAL A 51 -8.20 -17.11 -9.01
CA VAL A 51 -9.03 -18.08 -8.29
C VAL A 51 -9.00 -19.40 -9.06
N HIS A 52 -8.29 -20.39 -8.52
CA HIS A 52 -8.13 -21.72 -9.17
C HIS A 52 -7.65 -21.64 -10.63
N GLY A 53 -6.69 -20.76 -10.92
CA GLY A 53 -6.12 -20.58 -12.26
C GLY A 53 -6.93 -19.67 -13.19
N LYS A 54 -8.05 -19.11 -12.75
CA LYS A 54 -8.85 -18.16 -13.51
C LYS A 54 -8.71 -16.75 -12.92
N PHE A 55 -8.53 -15.78 -13.80
CA PHE A 55 -8.54 -14.38 -13.39
C PHE A 55 -9.98 -13.89 -13.19
N VAL A 56 -10.27 -13.42 -11.98
CA VAL A 56 -11.54 -12.81 -11.60
C VAL A 56 -11.29 -11.35 -11.24
N ARG A 57 -11.90 -10.44 -11.98
CA ARG A 57 -11.87 -9.01 -11.67
C ARG A 57 -13.12 -8.64 -10.88
N LEU A 58 -12.94 -8.01 -9.74
CA LEU A 58 -14.03 -7.48 -8.94
C LEU A 58 -14.68 -6.26 -9.63
N SER A 59 -16.01 -6.13 -9.49
CA SER A 59 -16.70 -4.89 -9.84
C SER A 59 -16.29 -3.77 -8.86
N ARG A 60 -16.68 -2.53 -9.16
CA ARG A 60 -16.48 -1.39 -8.28
C ARG A 60 -17.05 -1.65 -6.87
N GLU A 61 -18.31 -2.06 -6.81
CA GLU A 61 -19.05 -2.31 -5.57
C GLU A 61 -18.39 -3.45 -4.77
N GLN A 62 -18.10 -4.57 -5.43
CA GLN A 62 -17.45 -5.72 -4.80
C GLN A 62 -16.08 -5.34 -4.21
N HIS A 63 -15.30 -4.53 -4.95
CA HIS A 63 -14.00 -4.09 -4.45
C HIS A 63 -14.14 -3.10 -3.29
N LEU A 64 -15.09 -2.18 -3.35
CA LEU A 64 -15.34 -1.23 -2.26
C LEU A 64 -15.81 -1.97 -0.99
N ASP A 65 -16.72 -2.93 -1.10
CA ASP A 65 -17.17 -3.76 0.02
C ASP A 65 -16.02 -4.58 0.62
N LEU A 66 -15.14 -5.09 -0.24
CA LEU A 66 -13.91 -5.76 0.20
C LEU A 66 -13.06 -4.81 1.06
N LEU A 67 -12.81 -3.58 0.62
CA LEU A 67 -12.01 -2.61 1.36
C LEU A 67 -12.68 -2.20 2.68
N LYS A 68 -14.00 -1.94 2.66
CA LYS A 68 -14.79 -1.65 3.86
C LYS A 68 -14.65 -2.77 4.89
N SER A 69 -14.78 -4.03 4.47
CA SER A 69 -14.64 -5.18 5.36
C SER A 69 -13.24 -5.29 6.02
N ARG A 70 -12.19 -4.77 5.38
CA ARG A 70 -10.83 -4.74 5.97
C ARG A 70 -10.69 -3.63 7.00
N VAL A 71 -11.30 -2.47 6.74
CA VAL A 71 -11.38 -1.39 7.74
C VAL A 71 -12.20 -1.83 8.95
N ASP A 72 -13.33 -2.49 8.73
CA ASP A 72 -14.18 -3.02 9.79
C ASP A 72 -13.50 -4.10 10.64
N LEU A 73 -12.52 -4.83 10.10
CA LEU A 73 -11.67 -5.72 10.86
C LEU A 73 -10.73 -4.97 11.83
N ILE A 74 -10.24 -3.79 11.43
CA ILE A 74 -9.27 -3.01 12.21
C ILE A 74 -9.98 -2.20 13.31
N LYS A 75 -11.17 -1.68 13.06
CA LYS A 75 -11.91 -0.82 14.00
C LYS A 75 -12.09 -1.42 15.40
N PRO A 76 -12.61 -2.66 15.59
CA PRO A 76 -12.76 -3.25 16.91
C PRO A 76 -11.43 -3.43 17.66
N LEU A 77 -10.33 -3.67 16.91
CA LEU A 77 -9.00 -3.75 17.50
C LEU A 77 -8.52 -2.39 18.01
N ASN A 78 -8.83 -1.31 17.26
CA ASN A 78 -8.57 0.05 17.70
C ASN A 78 -9.39 0.40 18.96
N ASP A 79 -10.67 0.09 18.96
CA ASP A 79 -11.55 0.37 20.10
C ASP A 79 -11.05 -0.33 21.35
N TRP A 80 -10.60 -1.58 21.22
CA TRP A 80 -10.00 -2.32 22.32
C TRP A 80 -8.67 -1.71 22.77
N ALA A 81 -7.80 -1.32 21.86
CA ALA A 81 -6.53 -0.64 22.18
C ALA A 81 -6.77 0.68 22.92
N ASN A 82 -7.79 1.45 22.51
CA ASN A 82 -8.21 2.69 23.19
C ASN A 82 -8.78 2.41 24.59
N PHE A 83 -9.59 1.37 24.75
CA PHE A 83 -10.14 0.95 26.04
C PHE A 83 -9.02 0.57 27.02
N LEU A 84 -7.98 -0.12 26.57
CA LEU A 84 -6.82 -0.46 27.39
C LEU A 84 -5.99 0.77 27.80
N GLY A 85 -6.13 1.86 27.07
CA GLY A 85 -5.39 3.10 27.30
C GLY A 85 -3.90 3.03 26.96
N PRO A 86 -3.15 4.14 27.17
CA PRO A 86 -1.74 4.20 26.86
C PRO A 86 -0.93 3.23 27.73
N GLY A 87 -0.11 2.42 27.12
CA GLY A 87 0.85 1.54 27.78
C GLY A 87 2.24 2.15 27.80
N ARG A 88 3.11 1.65 28.70
CA ARG A 88 4.54 1.90 28.57
C ARG A 88 5.04 1.28 27.26
N ARG A 89 5.86 1.99 26.49
CA ARG A 89 6.45 1.52 25.24
C ARG A 89 5.42 1.08 24.18
N LYS A 90 4.27 1.78 24.08
CA LYS A 90 3.23 1.47 23.07
C LYS A 90 2.76 -0.01 23.05
N SER A 91 3.08 -0.81 24.09
CA SER A 91 2.81 -2.24 24.13
C SER A 91 1.32 -2.62 23.96
N ARG A 92 0.42 -1.67 24.16
CA ARG A 92 -1.03 -1.83 23.99
C ARG A 92 -1.54 -1.24 22.68
N GLY A 93 -0.64 -0.68 21.88
CA GLY A 93 -0.98 -0.10 20.57
C GLY A 93 -1.12 -1.16 19.49
N LEU A 94 -1.71 -0.74 18.38
CA LEU A 94 -1.85 -1.53 17.16
C LEU A 94 -1.14 -0.83 16.00
N PHE A 95 -0.29 -1.56 15.28
CA PHE A 95 0.27 -1.14 14.00
C PHE A 95 -0.33 -1.99 12.88
N PHE A 96 -0.77 -1.35 11.79
CA PHE A 96 -1.27 -2.10 10.63
C PHE A 96 -0.60 -1.67 9.33
N ILE A 97 -0.51 -2.61 8.39
CA ILE A 97 -0.03 -2.35 7.03
C ILE A 97 -1.03 -2.95 6.05
N LEU A 98 -1.47 -2.15 5.08
CA LEU A 98 -2.33 -2.56 3.97
C LEU A 98 -1.57 -2.39 2.65
N GLU A 99 -1.76 -3.29 1.69
CA GLU A 99 -1.18 -3.16 0.34
C GLU A 99 -2.29 -3.00 -0.71
N ARG A 100 -2.10 -2.14 -1.72
CA ARG A 100 -3.03 -1.91 -2.85
C ARG A 100 -4.46 -1.63 -2.41
N PHE A 101 -4.68 -0.53 -1.78
CA PHE A 101 -5.92 -0.23 -1.08
C PHE A 101 -6.76 0.84 -1.81
N HIS A 102 -6.92 2.01 -1.21
CA HIS A 102 -7.82 3.07 -1.67
C HIS A 102 -7.37 3.74 -2.98
N LEU A 103 -6.07 3.99 -3.19
CA LEU A 103 -5.59 4.57 -4.45
C LEU A 103 -5.75 3.61 -5.62
N ASN A 104 -5.56 2.30 -5.36
CA ASN A 104 -5.82 1.28 -6.37
C ASN A 104 -7.31 1.22 -6.77
N HIS A 105 -8.22 1.40 -5.81
CA HIS A 105 -9.66 1.53 -6.11
C HIS A 105 -9.95 2.76 -6.97
N ARG A 106 -9.48 3.95 -6.55
CA ARG A 106 -9.66 5.20 -7.29
C ARG A 106 -9.10 5.11 -8.72
N ALA A 107 -7.91 4.55 -8.87
CA ALA A 107 -7.27 4.42 -10.19
C ALA A 107 -8.01 3.46 -11.12
N ALA A 108 -8.63 2.41 -10.59
CA ALA A 108 -9.34 1.42 -11.38
C ALA A 108 -10.77 1.83 -11.77
N PHE A 109 -11.37 2.78 -11.04
CA PHE A 109 -12.75 3.26 -11.22
C PHE A 109 -12.82 4.79 -11.21
N PRO A 110 -12.11 5.48 -12.13
CA PRO A 110 -11.93 6.93 -12.11
C PRO A 110 -13.22 7.73 -12.36
N GLU A 111 -14.19 7.13 -13.06
CA GLU A 111 -15.48 7.75 -13.39
C GLU A 111 -16.55 7.55 -12.30
N ALA A 112 -16.19 6.89 -11.21
CA ALA A 112 -17.14 6.56 -10.15
C ALA A 112 -17.40 7.76 -9.24
N ASP A 113 -18.61 7.78 -8.64
CA ASP A 113 -18.91 8.68 -7.54
C ASP A 113 -17.90 8.50 -6.41
N GLU A 114 -17.26 9.61 -6.02
CA GLU A 114 -16.19 9.61 -5.02
C GLU A 114 -16.70 9.55 -3.56
N ILE A 115 -18.02 9.65 -3.33
CA ILE A 115 -18.58 9.76 -1.97
C ILE A 115 -18.20 8.55 -1.11
N GLU A 116 -18.43 7.35 -1.61
CA GLU A 116 -18.21 6.13 -0.81
C GLU A 116 -16.72 5.86 -0.53
N ILE A 117 -15.84 6.10 -1.50
CA ILE A 117 -14.41 5.93 -1.29
C ILE A 117 -13.85 7.03 -0.36
N THR A 118 -14.39 8.24 -0.44
CA THR A 118 -14.03 9.34 0.45
C THR A 118 -14.44 9.03 1.89
N GLU A 119 -15.60 8.40 2.10
CA GLU A 119 -16.02 7.96 3.43
C GLU A 119 -15.11 6.87 4.00
N LEU A 120 -14.66 5.93 3.17
CA LEU A 120 -13.65 4.94 3.55
C LEU A 120 -12.32 5.63 3.95
N GLU A 121 -11.89 6.64 3.18
CA GLU A 121 -10.67 7.40 3.47
C GLU A 121 -10.74 8.17 4.79
N LYS A 122 -11.89 8.75 5.14
CA LYS A 122 -12.10 9.37 6.46
C LYS A 122 -11.88 8.36 7.58
N GLN A 123 -12.42 7.16 7.45
CA GLN A 123 -12.22 6.09 8.43
C GLN A 123 -10.76 5.67 8.53
N LEU A 124 -10.03 5.60 7.41
CA LEU A 124 -8.59 5.35 7.41
C LEU A 124 -7.80 6.46 8.12
N CYS A 125 -8.17 7.73 7.91
CA CYS A 125 -7.58 8.86 8.63
C CYS A 125 -7.84 8.78 10.14
N GLU A 126 -9.07 8.44 10.56
CA GLU A 126 -9.44 8.23 11.96
C GLU A 126 -8.63 7.08 12.61
N LEU A 127 -8.25 6.07 11.83
CA LEU A 127 -7.37 4.98 12.25
C LEU A 127 -5.88 5.36 12.18
N GLY A 128 -5.54 6.61 11.86
CA GLY A 128 -4.15 7.09 11.78
C GLY A 128 -3.37 6.48 10.62
N ALA A 129 -4.03 6.17 9.51
CA ALA A 129 -3.38 5.65 8.32
C ALA A 129 -2.65 6.76 7.54
N ASN A 130 -1.47 6.42 7.03
CA ASN A 130 -0.70 7.22 6.07
C ASN A 130 -0.39 6.37 4.84
N CYS A 131 -0.49 6.94 3.66
CA CYS A 131 -0.22 6.26 2.41
C CYS A 131 1.21 6.52 1.95
N ILE A 132 1.89 5.47 1.51
CA ILE A 132 3.20 5.51 0.88
C ILE A 132 3.03 5.07 -0.57
N LEU A 133 3.15 6.02 -1.48
CA LEU A 133 3.13 5.78 -2.92
C LEU A 133 4.55 5.52 -3.42
N LEU A 134 4.83 4.28 -3.81
CA LEU A 134 6.13 3.89 -4.35
C LEU A 134 6.17 4.12 -5.84
N THR A 135 7.18 4.86 -6.28
CA THR A 135 7.38 5.22 -7.67
C THR A 135 8.77 4.85 -8.17
N LEU A 136 8.94 4.91 -9.48
CA LEU A 136 10.18 4.70 -10.22
C LEU A 136 10.39 5.87 -11.19
N SER A 137 11.65 6.18 -11.50
CA SER A 137 11.94 7.02 -12.66
C SER A 137 11.68 6.23 -13.95
N ASN A 138 11.40 6.98 -15.05
CA ASN A 138 11.14 6.37 -16.34
C ASN A 138 12.35 5.55 -16.84
N GLU A 139 13.56 6.03 -16.56
CA GLU A 139 14.83 5.40 -16.94
C GLU A 139 15.04 4.04 -16.23
N LYS A 140 14.38 3.83 -15.11
CA LYS A 140 14.47 2.58 -14.33
C LYS A 140 13.33 1.59 -14.61
N ALA A 141 12.32 1.97 -15.36
CA ALA A 141 11.15 1.15 -15.62
C ALA A 141 11.51 -0.20 -16.26
N GLU A 142 12.27 -0.18 -17.36
CA GLU A 142 12.68 -1.41 -18.07
C GLU A 142 13.52 -2.34 -17.20
N GLU A 143 14.55 -1.81 -16.51
CA GLU A 143 15.37 -2.59 -15.57
C GLU A 143 14.52 -3.27 -14.53
N ARG A 144 13.55 -2.53 -13.99
CA ARG A 144 12.71 -3.00 -12.88
C ARG A 144 11.70 -4.05 -13.34
N ILE A 145 11.12 -3.92 -14.53
CA ILE A 145 10.21 -4.89 -15.13
C ILE A 145 10.97 -6.21 -15.40
N LYS A 146 12.13 -6.13 -16.06
CA LYS A 146 12.96 -7.30 -16.36
C LYS A 146 13.44 -8.04 -15.10
N SER A 147 13.79 -7.29 -14.05
CA SER A 147 14.35 -7.89 -12.82
C SER A 147 13.37 -8.77 -12.03
N ARG A 148 12.07 -8.66 -12.25
CA ARG A 148 11.08 -9.46 -11.53
C ARG A 148 10.96 -10.88 -12.06
N ASN A 149 10.82 -11.01 -13.40
CA ASN A 149 10.66 -12.27 -14.09
C ASN A 149 11.55 -12.24 -15.36
N PRO A 150 12.87 -12.42 -15.24
CA PRO A 150 13.77 -12.28 -16.38
C PRO A 150 13.39 -13.22 -17.54
N ASP A 151 13.01 -14.46 -17.21
CA ASP A 151 12.67 -15.48 -18.21
C ASP A 151 11.41 -15.16 -19.02
N GLU A 152 10.51 -14.37 -18.45
CA GLU A 152 9.29 -13.92 -19.13
C GLU A 152 9.59 -13.03 -20.33
N TRP A 153 10.74 -12.34 -20.33
CA TRP A 153 11.14 -11.37 -21.34
C TRP A 153 12.12 -11.93 -22.37
N VAL A 154 12.57 -13.18 -22.20
CA VAL A 154 13.45 -13.83 -23.18
C VAL A 154 12.69 -14.09 -24.47
N GLY A 155 13.16 -13.52 -25.57
CA GLY A 155 12.57 -13.70 -26.90
C GLY A 155 11.30 -12.88 -27.18
N LYS A 156 10.82 -12.06 -26.25
CA LYS A 156 9.72 -11.13 -26.51
C LYS A 156 10.17 -9.98 -27.45
N PRO A 157 9.28 -9.48 -28.30
CA PRO A 157 9.51 -8.27 -29.10
C PRO A 157 9.85 -7.07 -28.22
N ARG A 158 10.58 -6.11 -28.76
CA ARG A 158 10.92 -4.88 -28.05
C ARG A 158 9.68 -4.04 -27.76
N GLU A 159 8.71 -4.07 -28.65
CA GLU A 159 7.44 -3.36 -28.53
C GLU A 159 6.66 -3.78 -27.28
N ASP A 160 6.71 -5.07 -26.88
CA ASP A 160 6.07 -5.55 -25.66
C ASP A 160 6.69 -4.93 -24.40
N MET A 161 8.00 -4.71 -24.40
CA MET A 161 8.71 -4.07 -23.30
C MET A 161 8.42 -2.57 -23.24
N GLU A 162 8.39 -1.91 -24.40
CA GLU A 162 8.04 -0.49 -24.51
C GLU A 162 6.61 -0.27 -23.98
N GLN A 163 5.65 -1.10 -24.40
CA GLN A 163 4.27 -1.05 -23.87
C GLN A 163 4.21 -1.28 -22.35
N ALA A 164 4.95 -2.25 -21.84
CA ALA A 164 4.97 -2.50 -20.40
C ALA A 164 5.56 -1.34 -19.59
N CYS A 165 6.54 -0.62 -20.16
CA CYS A 165 7.09 0.58 -19.55
C CYS A 165 6.08 1.74 -19.60
N GLU A 166 5.38 1.94 -20.70
CA GLU A 166 4.32 2.93 -20.84
C GLU A 166 3.19 2.68 -19.85
N ASP A 167 2.71 1.43 -19.74
CA ASP A 167 1.66 1.03 -18.80
C ASP A 167 2.07 1.32 -17.34
N LEU A 168 3.34 1.07 -17.01
CA LEU A 168 3.89 1.37 -15.68
C LEU A 168 3.84 2.88 -15.40
N ILE A 169 4.33 3.69 -16.35
CA ILE A 169 4.41 5.15 -16.19
C ILE A 169 3.01 5.75 -16.13
N GLU A 170 2.10 5.32 -17.01
CA GLU A 170 0.72 5.79 -17.02
C GLU A 170 0.00 5.46 -15.71
N THR A 171 0.10 4.20 -15.27
CA THR A 171 -0.50 3.77 -13.98
C THR A 171 0.07 4.56 -12.80
N GLN A 172 1.39 4.79 -12.79
CA GLN A 172 2.04 5.58 -11.74
C GLN A 172 1.55 7.03 -11.72
N ASN A 173 1.41 7.65 -12.90
CA ASN A 173 0.86 9.00 -13.01
C ASN A 173 -0.60 9.08 -12.58
N ASN A 174 -1.41 8.09 -12.93
CA ASN A 174 -2.79 7.99 -12.46
C ASN A 174 -2.83 7.87 -10.91
N LEU A 175 -1.99 7.03 -10.31
CA LEU A 175 -1.91 6.91 -8.86
C LEU A 175 -1.53 8.24 -8.18
N ARG A 176 -0.64 9.05 -8.77
CA ARG A 176 -0.31 10.42 -8.29
C ARG A 176 -1.52 11.34 -8.33
N ILE A 177 -2.28 11.30 -9.44
CA ILE A 177 -3.52 12.09 -9.58
C ILE A 177 -4.52 11.68 -8.50
N GLN A 178 -4.69 10.39 -8.26
CA GLN A 178 -5.61 9.90 -7.23
C GLN A 178 -5.12 10.21 -5.81
N ALA A 179 -3.82 10.17 -5.57
CA ALA A 179 -3.22 10.56 -4.29
C ALA A 179 -3.48 12.03 -3.96
N ALA A 180 -3.44 12.93 -4.96
CA ALA A 180 -3.77 14.35 -4.78
C ALA A 180 -5.25 14.61 -4.46
N LYS A 181 -6.15 13.68 -4.80
CA LYS A 181 -7.59 13.75 -4.50
C LYS A 181 -7.96 13.06 -3.19
N SER A 182 -7.13 12.17 -2.70
CA SER A 182 -7.39 11.37 -1.50
C SER A 182 -7.29 12.21 -0.23
N LEU A 183 -8.12 11.89 0.76
CA LEU A 183 -8.03 12.46 2.11
C LEU A 183 -6.89 11.84 2.94
N VAL A 184 -6.45 10.64 2.59
CA VAL A 184 -5.37 9.96 3.31
C VAL A 184 -4.03 10.64 3.00
N PRO A 185 -3.30 11.15 4.02
CA PRO A 185 -2.00 11.76 3.79
C PRO A 185 -1.08 10.82 3.03
N THR A 186 -0.58 11.28 1.87
CA THR A 186 0.22 10.45 0.98
C THR A 186 1.61 11.04 0.79
N LYS A 187 2.63 10.22 1.04
CA LYS A 187 4.03 10.51 0.74
C LYS A 187 4.51 9.66 -0.43
N GLU A 188 5.07 10.30 -1.45
CA GLU A 188 5.72 9.61 -2.56
C GLU A 188 7.18 9.29 -2.21
N ILE A 189 7.60 8.06 -2.53
CA ILE A 189 8.99 7.59 -2.38
C ILE A 189 9.45 6.98 -3.70
N ASN A 190 10.46 7.62 -4.33
CA ASN A 190 11.16 7.03 -5.45
C ASN A 190 12.05 5.88 -4.98
N THR A 191 11.87 4.70 -5.58
CA THR A 191 12.53 3.46 -5.16
C THR A 191 13.68 3.02 -6.09
N ASP A 192 14.21 3.90 -6.90
CA ASP A 192 15.28 3.59 -7.86
C ASP A 192 16.51 2.98 -7.20
N ARG A 193 16.90 3.50 -6.04
CA ARG A 193 18.08 3.05 -5.28
C ARG A 193 17.92 1.70 -4.59
N LYS A 194 16.67 1.20 -4.45
CA LYS A 194 16.37 -0.07 -3.73
C LYS A 194 16.90 -0.10 -2.28
N ASP A 195 17.05 1.06 -1.65
CA ASP A 195 17.53 1.15 -0.25
C ASP A 195 16.37 0.97 0.73
N TRP A 196 15.88 -0.25 0.82
CA TRP A 196 14.65 -0.59 1.55
C TRP A 196 14.75 -0.30 3.06
N ASN A 197 15.92 -0.45 3.65
CA ASN A 197 16.11 -0.21 5.07
C ASN A 197 16.08 1.28 5.37
N GLU A 198 16.69 2.11 4.53
CA GLU A 198 16.63 3.56 4.66
C GLU A 198 15.21 4.09 4.43
N TYR A 199 14.50 3.57 3.43
CA TYR A 199 13.09 3.95 3.23
C TYR A 199 12.22 3.57 4.42
N ALA A 200 12.40 2.38 4.99
CA ALA A 200 11.66 1.97 6.18
C ALA A 200 11.96 2.88 7.38
N ARG A 201 13.23 3.22 7.59
CA ARG A 201 13.67 4.15 8.66
C ARG A 201 12.99 5.51 8.50
N LEU A 202 13.08 6.13 7.32
CA LEU A 202 12.48 7.43 7.02
C LEU A 202 10.96 7.43 7.22
N ILE A 203 10.27 6.38 6.79
CA ILE A 203 8.82 6.26 6.97
C ILE A 203 8.49 6.17 8.45
N MET A 204 9.20 5.34 9.20
CA MET A 204 8.90 5.12 10.61
C MET A 204 9.22 6.35 11.47
N GLU A 205 10.24 7.12 11.13
CA GLU A 205 10.60 8.38 11.82
C GLU A 205 9.62 9.51 11.47
N ASP A 206 9.32 9.73 10.18
CA ASP A 206 8.47 10.85 9.73
C ASP A 206 7.04 10.80 10.28
N TYR A 207 6.49 9.62 10.48
CA TYR A 207 5.13 9.46 11.00
C TYR A 207 5.10 9.25 12.53
N GLY A 208 6.17 9.61 13.23
CA GLY A 208 6.26 9.45 14.68
C GLY A 208 6.20 7.99 15.11
N PHE A 209 6.69 7.08 14.26
CA PHE A 209 6.84 5.66 14.56
C PHE A 209 8.10 5.36 15.37
N ALA A 210 8.99 6.33 15.55
CA ALA A 210 10.19 6.24 16.38
C ALA A 210 9.94 6.75 17.81
#